data_2d730a8485409985d619f43d68077194
#
_entry.id   2d730a8485409985d619f43d68077194
#
_cell.length_a   1.000
_cell.length_b   1.000
_cell.length_c   1.000
_cell.angle_alpha   90.00
_cell.angle_beta   90.00
_cell.angle_gamma   90.00
#
_symmetry.space_group_name_H-M   'P 1'
#
loop_
_entity.id
_entity.type
_entity.pdbx_description
1 polymer ?
#
loop_
_entity_poly.entity_id
_entity_poly.type
_entity_poly.pdbx_seq_one_letter_code
_entity_poly.pdbx_strand_id
1 'polypeptide(L)' 'MHKDVDRVELPGTKGRFVVLEDHAPLISSLVGGNIVYRSGEEAEESLAIKSGFVEICDNHVSACVEL' A
#
# COMPACT_ATOMS: atom_id res chain seq x y z
N MET A 1 -6.11 1.90 -6.97
CA MET A 1 -6.54 0.70 -6.24
C MET A 1 -7.11 1.10 -4.89
N HIS A 2 -8.21 0.50 -4.51
CA HIS A 2 -8.84 0.73 -3.21
C HIS A 2 -9.20 -0.63 -2.61
N LYS A 3 -8.70 -0.90 -1.41
CA LYS A 3 -8.86 -2.23 -0.81
C LYS A 3 -8.73 -2.16 0.71
N ASP A 4 -9.55 -2.93 1.41
CA ASP A 4 -9.43 -3.12 2.86
C ASP A 4 -8.48 -4.28 3.10
N VAL A 5 -7.34 -4.00 3.71
CA VAL A 5 -6.30 -5.00 3.94
C VAL A 5 -5.80 -4.91 5.38
N ASP A 6 -5.29 -6.04 5.88
CA ASP A 6 -4.71 -6.09 7.23
C ASP A 6 -3.27 -5.62 7.23
N ARG A 7 -2.57 -5.81 6.12
CA ARG A 7 -1.17 -5.47 5.98
C ARG A 7 -0.88 -5.10 4.54
N VAL A 8 -0.17 -4.00 4.35
CA VAL A 8 0.31 -3.59 3.04
C VAL A 8 1.74 -3.08 3.15
N GLU A 9 2.58 -3.50 2.22
CA GLU A 9 3.96 -3.06 2.10
C GLU A 9 4.11 -2.30 0.79
N LEU A 10 4.68 -1.10 0.86
CA LEU A 10 4.68 -0.16 -0.26
C LEU A 10 6.09 0.37 -0.52
N PRO A 11 6.45 0.60 -1.81
CA PRO A 11 7.75 1.17 -2.16
C PRO A 11 7.71 2.69 -2.07
N GLY A 12 7.90 3.24 -0.87
CA GLY A 12 7.94 4.69 -0.68
C GLY A 12 9.20 5.32 -1.23
N THR A 13 9.17 6.63 -1.44
CA THR A 13 10.31 7.37 -1.96
C THR A 13 11.51 7.38 -1.00
N LYS A 14 11.27 7.18 0.28
CA LYS A 14 12.32 7.12 1.31
C LYS A 14 12.62 5.69 1.75
N GLY A 15 12.14 4.69 1.03
CA GLY A 15 12.31 3.28 1.32
C GLY A 15 10.98 2.57 1.51
N ARG A 16 11.01 1.25 1.51
CA ARG A 16 9.79 0.47 1.73
C ARG A 16 9.26 0.68 3.14
N PHE A 17 7.95 0.67 3.26
CA PHE A 17 7.30 0.77 4.56
C PHE A 17 6.09 -0.16 4.62
N VAL A 18 5.72 -0.55 5.83
CA VAL A 18 4.61 -1.47 6.08
C VAL A 18 3.53 -0.72 6.85
N VAL A 19 2.29 -0.89 6.41
CA VAL A 19 1.12 -0.36 7.10
C VAL A 19 0.30 -1.52 7.63
N LEU A 20 0.00 -1.47 8.91
CA LEU A 20 -0.83 -2.46 9.60
C LEU A 20 -2.17 -1.82 9.96
N GLU A 21 -3.09 -2.61 10.52
CA GLU A 21 -4.36 -2.09 11.01
C GLU A 21 -4.17 -0.94 12.00
N ASP A 22 -5.12 -0.05 12.03
CA ASP A 22 -5.14 1.11 12.94
C ASP A 22 -3.96 2.07 12.76
N HIS A 23 -3.35 2.04 11.58
CA HIS A 23 -2.30 3.01 11.27
C HIS A 23 -2.88 4.43 11.20
N ALA A 24 -2.12 5.40 11.71
CA ALA A 24 -2.50 6.80 11.61
C ALA A 24 -2.65 7.20 10.12
N PRO A 25 -3.51 8.19 9.82
CA PRO A 25 -3.66 8.68 8.44
C PRO A 25 -2.32 9.06 7.83
N LEU A 26 -2.12 8.68 6.58
CA LEU A 26 -0.85 8.87 5.88
C LEU A 26 -1.10 9.11 4.39
N ILE A 27 -0.32 10.03 3.82
CA ILE A 27 -0.22 10.20 2.37
C ILE A 27 1.25 10.10 2.02
N SER A 28 1.59 9.26 1.04
CA SER A 28 2.98 9.06 0.63
C SER A 28 3.08 8.85 -0.87
N SER A 29 4.13 9.40 -1.45
CA SER A 29 4.48 9.13 -2.84
C SER A 29 5.20 7.78 -2.94
N LEU A 30 5.00 7.08 -4.04
CA LEU A 30 5.56 5.76 -4.29
C LEU A 30 6.49 5.79 -5.49
N VAL A 31 7.54 4.99 -5.42
CA VAL A 31 8.47 4.76 -6.54
C VAL A 31 8.15 3.44 -7.22
N GLY A 32 8.85 3.12 -8.30
CA GLY A 32 8.72 1.82 -8.96
C GLY A 32 9.08 0.67 -8.04
N GLY A 33 8.31 -0.38 -8.10
CA GLY A 33 8.47 -1.56 -7.25
C GLY A 33 7.17 -2.32 -7.12
N ASN A 34 7.07 -3.15 -6.10
CA ASN A 34 5.87 -3.94 -5.84
C ASN A 34 5.15 -3.48 -4.59
N ILE A 35 3.83 -3.36 -4.69
CA ILE A 35 2.96 -3.27 -3.54
C ILE A 35 2.61 -4.70 -3.15
N VAL A 36 2.86 -5.07 -1.90
CA VAL A 36 2.53 -6.40 -1.37
C VAL A 36 1.45 -6.22 -0.30
N TYR A 37 0.36 -6.94 -0.44
CA TYR A 37 -0.76 -6.79 0.48
C TYR A 37 -1.40 -8.13 0.81
N ARG A 38 -2.05 -8.18 1.97
CA ARG A 38 -2.76 -9.35 2.46
C ARG A 38 -4.01 -8.92 3.19
N SER A 39 -5.10 -9.65 2.97
CA SER A 39 -6.38 -9.42 3.64
C SER A 39 -6.78 -10.68 4.40
N GLY A 40 -6.85 -10.57 5.73
CA GLY A 40 -7.21 -11.70 6.59
C GLY A 40 -6.22 -12.84 6.48
N GLU A 41 -6.73 -14.06 6.28
CA GLU A 41 -5.93 -15.28 6.14
C GLU A 41 -5.60 -15.60 4.68
N GLU A 42 -5.94 -14.72 3.76
CA GLU A 42 -5.65 -14.92 2.35
C GLU A 42 -4.13 -14.85 2.09
N ALA A 43 -3.70 -15.49 1.00
CA ALA A 43 -2.32 -15.41 0.59
C ALA A 43 -1.93 -13.98 0.22
N GLU A 44 -0.67 -13.64 0.41
CA GLU A 44 -0.16 -12.34 -0.02
C GLU A 44 -0.27 -12.22 -1.54
N GLU A 45 -0.63 -11.01 -1.97
CA GLU A 45 -0.65 -10.64 -3.38
C GLU A 45 0.30 -9.49 -3.60
N SER A 46 0.84 -9.40 -4.80
CA SER A 46 1.72 -8.29 -5.16
C SER A 46 1.30 -7.67 -6.47
N LEU A 47 1.54 -6.37 -6.59
CA LEU A 47 1.22 -5.59 -7.78
C LEU A 47 2.46 -4.76 -8.14
N ALA A 48 2.99 -4.97 -9.34
CA ALA A 48 4.11 -4.18 -9.83
C ALA A 48 3.62 -2.82 -10.32
N ILE A 49 4.29 -1.76 -9.88
CA ILE A 49 3.94 -0.38 -10.27
C ILE A 49 5.18 0.36 -10.75
N LYS A 50 4.98 1.40 -11.54
CA LYS A 50 6.06 2.30 -11.99
C LYS A 50 6.19 3.49 -11.07
N SER A 51 5.07 4.00 -10.59
CA SER A 51 5.01 5.16 -9.70
C SER A 51 3.60 5.29 -9.15
N GLY A 52 3.40 6.21 -8.24
CA GLY A 52 2.08 6.49 -7.73
C GLY A 52 2.10 7.20 -6.39
N PHE A 53 0.96 7.22 -5.74
CA PHE A 53 0.85 7.67 -4.36
C PHE A 53 -0.20 6.85 -3.64
N VAL A 54 -0.11 6.83 -2.32
CA VAL A 54 -1.03 6.10 -1.46
C VAL A 54 -1.58 7.03 -0.40
N GLU A 55 -2.86 6.87 -0.10
CA GLU A 55 -3.52 7.52 1.00
C GLU A 55 -4.10 6.46 1.93
N ILE A 56 -3.83 6.58 3.21
CA ILE A 56 -4.31 5.66 4.23
C ILE A 56 -5.14 6.46 5.22
N CYS A 57 -6.39 6.05 5.43
CA CYS A 57 -7.31 6.71 6.34
C CYS A 57 -8.37 5.71 6.80
N ASP A 58 -8.63 5.65 8.11
CA ASP A 58 -9.66 4.79 8.70
C ASP A 58 -9.57 3.33 8.23
N ASN A 59 -8.37 2.77 8.24
CA ASN A 59 -8.07 1.40 7.79
C ASN A 59 -8.34 1.15 6.30
N HIS A 60 -8.58 2.21 5.53
CA HIS A 60 -8.70 2.11 4.08
C HIS A 60 -7.40 2.54 3.42
N VAL A 61 -6.96 1.74 2.47
CA VAL A 61 -5.79 2.02 1.66
C VAL A 61 -6.24 2.33 0.25
N SER A 62 -6.00 3.56 -0.19
CA SER A 62 -6.27 3.98 -1.55
C SER A 62 -4.95 4.26 -2.25
N ALA A 63 -4.68 3.55 -3.34
CA ALA A 63 -3.46 3.75 -4.10
C ALA A 63 -3.79 4.09 -5.54
N CYS A 64 -3.27 5.22 -6.00
CA CYS A 64 -3.34 5.61 -7.40
C CYS A 64 -1.98 5.34 -8.01
N VAL A 65 -1.90 4.39 -8.93
CA VAL A 65 -0.62 3.90 -9.41
C VAL A 65 -0.58 3.84 -10.93
N GLU A 66 0.61 3.96 -11.46
CA GLU A 66 0.90 3.74 -12.87
C GLU A 66 1.51 2.35 -13.02
N LEU A 67 0.85 1.53 -13.82
CA LEU A 67 1.27 0.14 -14.05
C LEU A 67 2.25 0.02 -15.23
#